data_fc35dd48f0aeddc90ad16efdb01d8b95
#
_entry.id   fc35dd48f0aeddc90ad16efdb01d8b95
#
_cell.length_a   1.000
_cell.length_b   1.000
_cell.length_c   1.000
_cell.angle_alpha   90.00
_cell.angle_beta   90.00
_cell.angle_gamma   90.00
#
_symmetry.space_group_name_H-M   'P 1'
#
loop_
_entity.id
_entity.type
_entity.pdbx_description
1 polymer ?
#
loop_
_entity_poly.entity_id
_entity_poly.type
_entity_poly.pdbx_seq_one_letter_code
_entity_poly.pdbx_strand_id
1 'polypeptide(L)'
;MNNKEPYILLTQYQQMYKEKYGKMPALNKYKEKWAMQDVVDSIGYQRASELLRYYFTTGKIGHPLPFFFYNFDKMDILEKELQADRMNRKVLRQQTKKLVDGEE
;
A
#
# COMPACT_ATOMS: atom_id res chain seq x y z
N MET A 1 15.86 -21.10 -4.43
CA MET A 1 15.23 -19.80 -4.44
C MET A 1 14.13 -19.70 -3.45
N ASN A 2 14.11 -18.61 -2.75
CA ASN A 2 13.32 -18.48 -1.56
C ASN A 2 11.98 -17.77 -1.88
N ASN A 3 10.92 -18.55 -2.06
CA ASN A 3 9.59 -18.00 -2.32
C ASN A 3 8.83 -17.71 -1.01
N LYS A 4 9.55 -17.29 0.02
CA LYS A 4 8.93 -16.95 1.31
C LYS A 4 8.20 -15.59 1.26
N GLU A 5 8.66 -14.69 0.41
CA GLU A 5 8.13 -13.33 0.34
C GLU A 5 6.62 -13.27 0.10
N PRO A 6 6.05 -14.01 -0.87
CA PRO A 6 4.60 -13.99 -1.04
C PRO A 6 3.86 -14.52 0.19
N TYR A 7 4.39 -15.53 0.87
CA TYR A 7 3.78 -16.05 2.09
C TYR A 7 3.80 -15.03 3.23
N ILE A 8 4.91 -14.31 3.36
CA ILE A 8 5.04 -13.26 4.38
C ILE A 8 4.01 -12.15 4.12
N LEU A 9 3.85 -11.76 2.86
CA LEU A 9 2.86 -10.74 2.48
C LEU A 9 1.43 -11.21 2.72
N LEU A 10 1.13 -12.48 2.42
CA LEU A 10 -0.18 -13.04 2.70
C LEU A 10 -0.46 -13.10 4.21
N THR A 11 0.55 -13.42 5.01
CA THR A 11 0.43 -13.40 6.47
C THR A 11 0.21 -11.96 6.97
N GLN A 12 0.93 -10.99 6.39
CA GLN A 12 0.72 -9.58 6.70
C GLN A 12 -0.73 -9.15 6.39
N TYR A 13 -1.26 -9.57 5.25
CA TYR A 13 -2.65 -9.31 4.88
C TYR A 13 -3.61 -9.88 5.92
N GLN A 14 -3.40 -11.13 6.32
CA GLN A 14 -4.24 -11.78 7.32
C GLN A 14 -4.24 -11.04 8.64
N GLN A 15 -3.07 -10.60 9.10
CA GLN A 15 -2.94 -9.88 10.36
C GLN A 15 -3.64 -8.52 10.30
N MET A 16 -3.43 -7.77 9.23
CA MET A 16 -4.08 -6.48 9.05
C MET A 16 -5.60 -6.62 8.96
N TYR A 17 -6.06 -7.65 8.27
CA TYR A 17 -7.48 -7.94 8.16
C TYR A 17 -8.08 -8.26 9.53
N LYS A 18 -7.41 -9.11 10.30
CA LYS A 18 -7.85 -9.48 11.64
C LYS A 18 -7.92 -8.26 12.56
N GLU A 19 -6.92 -7.40 12.50
CA GLU A 19 -6.89 -6.18 13.32
C GLU A 19 -8.03 -5.23 12.96
N LYS A 20 -8.34 -5.12 11.67
CA LYS A 20 -9.37 -4.21 11.20
C LYS A 20 -10.78 -4.75 11.41
N TYR A 21 -11.00 -6.02 11.15
CA TYR A 21 -12.33 -6.62 11.14
C TYR A 21 -12.61 -7.56 12.31
N GLY A 22 -11.60 -7.89 13.11
CA GLY A 22 -11.75 -8.76 14.27
C GLY A 22 -11.91 -10.24 13.96
N LYS A 23 -11.67 -10.65 12.70
CA LYS A 23 -11.76 -12.04 12.28
C LYS A 23 -10.74 -12.33 11.18
N MET A 24 -10.39 -13.60 11.00
CA MET A 24 -9.48 -14.01 9.94
C MET A 24 -10.20 -14.03 8.59
N PRO A 25 -9.53 -13.61 7.51
CA PRO A 25 -10.12 -13.72 6.17
C PRO A 25 -10.11 -15.16 5.68
N ALA A 26 -11.06 -15.50 4.80
CA ALA A 26 -11.04 -16.77 4.08
C ALA A 26 -9.92 -16.67 3.02
N LEU A 27 -8.80 -17.33 3.27
CA LEU A 27 -7.61 -17.20 2.41
C LEU A 27 -6.95 -18.55 2.23
N ASN A 28 -6.73 -18.91 0.96
CA ASN A 28 -5.93 -20.08 0.60
C ASN A 28 -4.55 -19.62 0.14
N LYS A 29 -3.53 -19.73 1.01
CA LYS A 29 -2.17 -19.27 0.72
C LYS A 29 -1.57 -20.00 -0.49
N TYR A 30 -1.90 -21.26 -0.69
CA TYR A 30 -1.39 -22.02 -1.84
C TYR A 30 -1.89 -21.48 -3.16
N LYS A 31 -3.13 -21.04 -3.18
CA LYS A 31 -3.76 -20.47 -4.38
C LYS A 31 -3.29 -19.04 -4.62
N GLU A 32 -3.20 -18.25 -3.57
CA GLU A 32 -2.92 -16.81 -3.67
C GLU A 32 -1.43 -16.48 -3.79
N LYS A 33 -0.54 -17.41 -3.43
CA LYS A 33 0.90 -17.14 -3.47
C LYS A 33 1.40 -16.75 -4.86
N TRP A 34 0.83 -17.31 -5.90
CA TRP A 34 1.27 -17.03 -7.27
C TRP A 34 0.93 -15.61 -7.68
N ALA A 35 -0.28 -15.14 -7.34
CA ALA A 35 -0.69 -13.77 -7.61
C ALA A 35 0.15 -12.79 -6.79
N MET A 36 0.43 -13.11 -5.53
CA MET A 36 1.28 -12.27 -4.70
C MET A 36 2.73 -12.27 -5.20
N GLN A 37 3.22 -13.40 -5.71
CA GLN A 37 4.55 -13.45 -6.34
C GLN A 37 4.63 -12.52 -7.54
N ASP A 38 3.57 -12.45 -8.36
CA ASP A 38 3.50 -11.53 -9.49
C ASP A 38 3.62 -10.07 -9.02
N VAL A 39 2.99 -9.72 -7.90
CA VAL A 39 3.11 -8.39 -7.32
C VAL A 39 4.57 -8.12 -6.90
N VAL A 40 5.19 -9.07 -6.21
CA VAL A 40 6.59 -8.95 -5.79
C VAL A 40 7.51 -8.80 -7.00
N ASP A 41 7.28 -9.59 -8.04
CA ASP A 41 8.09 -9.52 -9.27
C ASP A 41 7.92 -8.17 -9.98
N SER A 42 6.76 -7.57 -9.85
CA SER A 42 6.45 -6.30 -10.54
C SER A 42 6.99 -5.08 -9.81
N ILE A 43 6.85 -5.03 -8.48
CA ILE A 43 7.16 -3.82 -7.70
C ILE A 43 8.13 -4.06 -6.54
N GLY A 44 8.51 -5.30 -6.29
CA GLY A 44 9.40 -5.68 -5.19
C GLY A 44 8.65 -5.94 -3.89
N TYR A 45 9.30 -6.69 -3.00
CA TYR A 45 8.71 -7.09 -1.72
C TYR A 45 8.36 -5.89 -0.84
N GLN A 46 9.31 -4.98 -0.67
CA GLN A 46 9.12 -3.83 0.22
C GLN A 46 7.97 -2.96 -0.23
N ARG A 47 7.91 -2.68 -1.53
CA ARG A 47 6.82 -1.86 -2.09
C ARG A 47 5.48 -2.58 -2.00
N ALA A 48 5.45 -3.89 -2.22
CA ALA A 48 4.24 -4.69 -2.06
C ALA A 48 3.73 -4.61 -0.62
N SER A 49 4.62 -4.69 0.36
CA SER A 49 4.25 -4.56 1.78
C SER A 49 3.67 -3.17 2.08
N GLU A 50 4.29 -2.13 1.55
CA GLU A 50 3.80 -0.75 1.70
C GLU A 50 2.41 -0.57 1.08
N LEU A 51 2.20 -1.14 -0.11
CA LEU A 51 0.91 -1.05 -0.79
C LEU A 51 -0.19 -1.81 -0.06
N LEU A 52 0.13 -2.94 0.57
CA LEU A 52 -0.84 -3.63 1.42
C LEU A 52 -1.29 -2.74 2.57
N ARG A 53 -0.36 -2.06 3.22
CA ARG A 53 -0.69 -1.12 4.29
C ARG A 53 -1.56 0.02 3.76
N TYR A 54 -1.18 0.57 2.63
CA TYR A 54 -1.95 1.63 1.98
C TYR A 54 -3.37 1.15 1.65
N TYR A 55 -3.50 -0.07 1.11
CA TYR A 55 -4.79 -0.65 0.77
C TYR A 55 -5.75 -0.65 1.97
N PHE A 56 -5.24 -1.03 3.15
CA PHE A 56 -6.08 -1.06 4.35
C PHE A 56 -6.42 0.32 4.90
N THR A 57 -5.78 1.39 4.41
CA THR A 57 -6.18 2.76 4.74
C THR A 57 -7.29 3.28 3.83
N THR A 58 -7.56 2.59 2.72
CA THR A 58 -8.62 2.99 1.80
C THR A 58 -9.98 2.59 2.34
N GLY A 59 -11.03 3.19 1.79
CA GLY A 59 -12.41 2.91 2.21
C GLY A 59 -13.04 1.69 1.54
N LYS A 60 -12.24 0.79 0.96
CA LYS A 60 -12.76 -0.39 0.27
C LYS A 60 -13.40 -1.35 1.27
N ILE A 61 -14.70 -1.63 1.08
CA ILE A 61 -15.43 -2.51 1.98
C ILE A 61 -14.88 -3.94 1.90
N GLY A 62 -14.50 -4.50 3.05
CA GLY A 62 -14.00 -5.87 3.16
C GLY A 62 -12.57 -6.07 2.70
N HIS A 63 -11.94 -5.11 2.06
CA HIS A 63 -10.57 -5.17 1.53
C HIS A 63 -10.24 -6.55 0.93
N PRO A 64 -11.00 -7.01 -0.10
CA PRO A 64 -10.75 -8.33 -0.68
C PRO A 64 -9.39 -8.40 -1.36
N LEU A 65 -8.69 -9.51 -1.16
CA LEU A 65 -7.34 -9.68 -1.72
C LEU A 65 -7.32 -9.69 -3.25
N PRO A 66 -8.29 -10.32 -3.96
CA PRO A 66 -8.31 -10.23 -5.43
C PRO A 66 -8.37 -8.80 -5.96
N PHE A 67 -9.06 -7.90 -5.29
CA PHE A 67 -9.09 -6.50 -5.68
C PHE A 67 -7.68 -5.90 -5.64
N PHE A 68 -6.89 -6.23 -4.62
CA PHE A 68 -5.50 -5.79 -4.52
C PHE A 68 -4.67 -6.29 -5.71
N PHE A 69 -4.83 -7.56 -6.06
CA PHE A 69 -4.08 -8.16 -7.18
C PHE A 69 -4.41 -7.51 -8.52
N TYR A 70 -5.65 -7.12 -8.74
CA TYR A 70 -6.06 -6.48 -9.98
C TYR A 70 -5.71 -5.00 -10.05
N ASN A 71 -5.48 -4.35 -8.92
CA ASN A 71 -5.36 -2.90 -8.85
C ASN A 71 -4.08 -2.40 -8.19
N PHE A 72 -3.13 -3.29 -7.85
CA PHE A 72 -1.93 -2.88 -7.13
C PHE A 72 -1.11 -1.85 -7.92
N ASP A 73 -1.05 -1.98 -9.22
CA ASP A 73 -0.33 -1.04 -10.08
C ASP A 73 -0.96 0.35 -10.06
N LYS A 74 -2.28 0.42 -10.09
CA LYS A 74 -3.02 1.68 -9.97
C LYS A 74 -2.83 2.29 -8.59
N MET A 75 -2.88 1.47 -7.55
CA MET A 75 -2.65 1.93 -6.18
C MET A 75 -1.23 2.45 -6.00
N ASP A 76 -0.24 1.81 -6.63
CA ASP A 76 1.15 2.24 -6.60
C ASP A 76 1.29 3.65 -7.17
N ILE A 77 0.69 3.90 -8.31
CA ILE A 77 0.69 5.22 -8.96
C ILE A 77 -0.03 6.25 -8.10
N LEU A 78 -1.22 5.92 -7.61
CA LEU A 78 -2.01 6.84 -6.78
C LEU A 78 -1.30 7.22 -5.50
N GLU A 79 -0.68 6.27 -4.81
CA GLU A 79 0.05 6.56 -3.59
C GLU A 79 1.25 7.46 -3.86
N LYS A 80 1.99 7.20 -4.93
CA LYS A 80 3.12 8.04 -5.33
C LYS A 80 2.67 9.46 -5.64
N GLU A 81 1.55 9.61 -6.33
CA GLU A 81 0.99 10.94 -6.63
C GLU A 81 0.56 11.66 -5.35
N LEU A 82 -0.07 10.96 -4.41
CA LEU A 82 -0.46 11.54 -3.14
C LEU A 82 0.75 11.99 -2.32
N GLN A 83 1.80 11.19 -2.29
CA GLN A 83 3.04 11.55 -1.59
C GLN A 83 3.68 12.77 -2.23
N ALA A 84 3.74 12.83 -3.56
CA ALA A 84 4.28 13.98 -4.28
C ALA A 84 3.45 15.24 -4.01
N ASP A 85 2.13 15.11 -4.00
CA ASP A 85 1.23 16.24 -3.71
C ASP A 85 1.43 16.77 -2.29
N ARG A 86 1.56 15.88 -1.30
CA ARG A 86 1.85 16.27 0.08
C ARG A 86 3.18 17.02 0.19
N MET A 87 4.21 16.53 -0.48
CA MET A 87 5.52 17.18 -0.53
C MET A 87 5.42 18.57 -1.15
N ASN A 88 4.73 18.68 -2.28
CA ASN A 88 4.55 19.96 -2.97
C ASN A 88 3.82 20.98 -2.10
N ARG A 89 2.77 20.56 -1.42
CA ARG A 89 2.03 21.45 -0.51
C ARG A 89 2.89 21.93 0.64
N LYS A 90 3.70 21.05 1.20
CA LYS A 90 4.61 21.39 2.29
C LYS A 90 5.64 22.41 1.84
N VAL A 91 6.23 22.23 0.67
CA VAL A 91 7.19 23.18 0.08
C VAL A 91 6.54 24.53 -0.16
N LEU A 92 5.35 24.56 -0.74
CA LEU A 92 4.62 25.80 -1.01
C LEU A 92 4.33 26.58 0.28
N ARG A 93 3.94 25.89 1.35
CA ARG A 93 3.70 26.55 2.64
C ARG A 93 4.97 27.19 3.20
N GLN A 94 6.10 26.50 3.10
CA GLN A 94 7.37 27.00 3.58
C GLN A 94 7.81 28.22 2.76
N GLN A 95 7.66 28.21 1.46
CA GLN A 95 7.98 29.33 0.57
C GLN A 95 7.10 30.55 0.86
N THR A 96 5.81 30.33 1.05
CA THR A 96 4.87 31.41 1.37
C THR A 96 5.23 32.06 2.70
N LYS A 97 5.57 31.26 3.70
CA LYS A 97 5.97 31.75 5.01
C LYS A 97 7.24 32.61 4.92
N LYS A 98 8.23 32.17 4.14
CA LYS A 98 9.46 32.93 3.93
C LYS A 98 9.20 34.26 3.25
N LEU A 99 8.29 34.29 2.27
CA LEU A 99 7.95 35.53 1.56
C LEU A 99 7.29 36.54 2.51
N VAL A 100 6.39 36.09 3.35
CA VAL A 100 5.74 36.96 4.34
C VAL A 100 6.73 37.50 5.36
N ASP A 101 7.57 36.63 5.89
CA ASP A 101 8.61 37.02 6.86
C ASP A 101 9.65 37.95 6.23
N GLY A 102 9.92 37.77 4.94
CA GLY A 102 10.91 38.61 4.23
C GLY A 102 10.42 39.99 3.87
N GLU A 103 9.11 40.24 3.93
CA GLU A 103 8.57 41.58 3.65
C GLU A 103 8.58 42.51 4.86
N GLU A 104 8.86 41.96 6.01
CA GLU A 104 9.02 42.75 7.23
C GLU A 104 10.45 43.29 7.35
#